data_c24c9d0bc9ba926414702369d0b85587
#
_entry.id   c24c9d0bc9ba926414702369d0b85587
#
_cell.length_a   1.000
_cell.length_b   1.000
_cell.length_c   1.000
_cell.angle_alpha   90.00
_cell.angle_beta   90.00
_cell.angle_gamma   90.00
#
_symmetry.space_group_name_H-M   'P 1'
#
loop_
_entity.id
_entity.type
_entity.pdbx_description
1 polymer ?
#
loop_
_entity_poly.entity_id
_entity_poly.type
_entity_poly.pdbx_seq_one_letter_code
_entity_poly.pdbx_strand_id
1 'polypeptide(L)'
;MYIVIGILAGIIILQFIIMWKYQRQVKDICRQLAFLMKHDSNMLINHEFDMGGIGTLSDRLNELLELRRKEKQQYQEKETLIADTYTNLSHDIRTPLTSLDGYFQLMEECENVEDQKRYLGIIHERIHSLNEMLEELFTFTKLKNESYNLELTPCCINRIMKETVFSYYDDWVRMEIQPDIQITEEQLYIHGNRQGLRRVIQNVIKNGLDHGEKKISIELERNQNQAVLRISNQVTYPEQINIDHVFERFYKADVARSKTSTGLGLSIARELVSRMNGEIEAKIEKKEFIVEINFPIVTDAK
;
A
#
# COMPACT_ATOMS: atom_id res chain seq x y z
N MET A 1 -34.07 -20.31 -71.36
CA MET A 1 -34.88 -20.57 -70.16
C MET A 1 -34.19 -21.51 -69.21
N TYR A 2 -33.78 -22.74 -69.58
CA TYR A 2 -33.11 -23.72 -68.70
C TYR A 2 -31.78 -23.27 -68.12
N ILE A 3 -30.94 -22.53 -68.84
CA ILE A 3 -29.67 -22.00 -68.40
C ILE A 3 -29.87 -20.96 -67.26
N VAL A 4 -30.87 -20.08 -67.37
CA VAL A 4 -31.19 -19.08 -66.36
C VAL A 4 -31.72 -19.76 -65.09
N ILE A 5 -32.53 -20.78 -65.21
CA ILE A 5 -33.01 -21.57 -64.06
C ILE A 5 -31.89 -22.31 -63.39
N GLY A 6 -30.93 -22.85 -64.15
CA GLY A 6 -29.68 -23.48 -63.58
C GLY A 6 -28.82 -22.52 -62.82
N ILE A 7 -28.62 -21.29 -63.31
CA ILE A 7 -27.85 -20.25 -62.62
C ILE A 7 -28.56 -19.81 -61.33
N LEU A 8 -29.88 -19.57 -61.37
CA LEU A 8 -30.68 -19.23 -60.18
C LEU A 8 -30.63 -20.34 -59.10
N ALA A 9 -30.75 -21.61 -59.50
CA ALA A 9 -30.63 -22.72 -58.56
C ALA A 9 -29.22 -22.79 -57.95
N GLY A 10 -28.17 -22.55 -58.75
CA GLY A 10 -26.78 -22.48 -58.25
C GLY A 10 -26.58 -21.36 -57.21
N ILE A 11 -27.16 -20.19 -57.44
CA ILE A 11 -27.08 -19.06 -56.49
C ILE A 11 -27.80 -19.39 -55.18
N ILE A 12 -28.98 -20.02 -55.25
CA ILE A 12 -29.75 -20.42 -54.06
C ILE A 12 -28.96 -21.47 -53.22
N ILE A 13 -28.37 -22.45 -53.89
CA ILE A 13 -27.53 -23.45 -53.20
C ILE A 13 -26.31 -22.78 -52.53
N LEU A 14 -25.66 -21.88 -53.22
CA LEU A 14 -24.52 -21.15 -52.67
C LEU A 14 -24.93 -20.33 -51.45
N GLN A 15 -26.05 -19.59 -51.52
CA GLN A 15 -26.59 -18.85 -50.37
C GLN A 15 -26.93 -19.75 -49.18
N PHE A 16 -27.51 -20.94 -49.45
CA PHE A 16 -27.80 -21.92 -48.41
C PHE A 16 -26.54 -22.44 -47.73
N ILE A 17 -25.47 -22.72 -48.48
CA ILE A 17 -24.17 -23.17 -47.94
C ILE A 17 -23.54 -22.07 -47.08
N ILE A 18 -23.58 -20.83 -47.54
CA ILE A 18 -23.05 -19.67 -46.79
C ILE A 18 -23.82 -19.51 -45.47
N MET A 19 -25.16 -19.53 -45.54
CA MET A 19 -26.02 -19.41 -44.36
C MET A 19 -25.79 -20.54 -43.34
N TRP A 20 -25.63 -21.79 -43.83
CA TRP A 20 -25.35 -22.93 -42.96
C TRP A 20 -24.00 -22.83 -42.27
N LYS A 21 -22.95 -22.41 -42.99
CA LYS A 21 -21.61 -22.16 -42.40
C LYS A 21 -21.67 -21.03 -41.35
N TYR A 22 -22.37 -19.95 -41.65
CA TYR A 22 -22.56 -18.84 -40.72
C TYR A 22 -23.22 -19.29 -39.40
N GLN A 23 -24.34 -20.03 -39.50
CA GLN A 23 -25.04 -20.55 -38.32
C GLN A 23 -24.22 -21.52 -37.51
N ARG A 24 -23.42 -22.37 -38.18
CA ARG A 24 -22.52 -23.30 -37.52
C ARG A 24 -21.47 -22.55 -36.72
N GLN A 25 -20.90 -21.51 -37.29
CA GLN A 25 -19.85 -20.71 -36.64
C GLN A 25 -20.37 -19.92 -35.42
N VAL A 26 -21.56 -19.32 -35.55
CA VAL A 26 -22.21 -18.65 -34.38
C VAL A 26 -22.44 -19.65 -33.25
N LYS A 27 -22.93 -20.85 -33.54
CA LYS A 27 -23.07 -21.90 -32.51
C LYS A 27 -21.78 -22.31 -31.88
N ASP A 28 -20.69 -22.33 -32.63
CA ASP A 28 -19.39 -22.69 -32.14
C ASP A 28 -18.80 -21.62 -31.20
N ILE A 29 -18.94 -20.34 -31.55
CA ILE A 29 -18.61 -19.21 -30.69
C ILE A 29 -19.42 -19.25 -29.37
N CYS A 30 -20.74 -19.51 -29.47
CA CYS A 30 -21.57 -19.66 -28.28
C CYS A 30 -21.13 -20.81 -27.36
N ARG A 31 -20.68 -21.95 -27.94
CA ARG A 31 -20.13 -23.07 -27.16
C ARG A 31 -18.80 -22.71 -26.47
N GLN A 32 -17.89 -22.07 -27.21
CA GLN A 32 -16.61 -21.60 -26.65
C GLN A 32 -16.87 -20.64 -25.50
N LEU A 33 -17.77 -19.66 -25.68
CA LEU A 33 -18.15 -18.70 -24.64
C LEU A 33 -18.75 -19.40 -23.40
N ALA A 34 -19.71 -20.35 -23.63
CA ALA A 34 -20.31 -21.12 -22.55
C ALA A 34 -19.29 -21.98 -21.78
N PHE A 35 -18.28 -22.49 -22.47
CA PHE A 35 -17.16 -23.20 -21.83
C PHE A 35 -16.31 -22.24 -20.98
N LEU A 36 -15.93 -21.08 -21.53
CA LEU A 36 -15.13 -20.06 -20.82
C LEU A 36 -15.87 -19.46 -19.60
N MET A 37 -17.20 -19.42 -19.62
CA MET A 37 -17.99 -19.00 -18.46
C MET A 37 -17.98 -20.02 -17.30
N LYS A 38 -17.78 -21.30 -17.59
CA LYS A 38 -17.79 -22.38 -16.59
C LYS A 38 -16.40 -22.79 -16.11
N HIS A 39 -15.39 -22.55 -16.92
CA HIS A 39 -14.03 -23.00 -16.64
C HIS A 39 -13.05 -21.81 -16.68
N ASP A 40 -12.19 -21.75 -15.70
CA ASP A 40 -11.07 -20.80 -15.70
C ASP A 40 -10.04 -21.23 -16.75
N SER A 41 -10.11 -20.66 -17.93
CA SER A 41 -9.25 -21.00 -19.06
C SER A 41 -8.78 -19.74 -19.76
N ASN A 42 -7.51 -19.73 -20.16
CA ASN A 42 -6.93 -18.62 -20.94
C ASN A 42 -7.21 -18.73 -22.44
N MET A 43 -8.08 -19.63 -22.84
CA MET A 43 -8.44 -19.85 -24.24
C MET A 43 -9.11 -18.59 -24.81
N LEU A 44 -8.77 -18.25 -26.05
CA LEU A 44 -9.41 -17.19 -26.82
C LEU A 44 -10.51 -17.78 -27.67
N ILE A 45 -11.54 -16.99 -27.97
CA ILE A 45 -12.60 -17.36 -28.91
C ILE A 45 -12.02 -17.27 -30.31
N ASN A 46 -12.01 -18.40 -31.00
CA ASN A 46 -11.52 -18.52 -32.36
C ASN A 46 -12.69 -18.64 -33.37
N HIS A 47 -12.46 -18.07 -34.55
CA HIS A 47 -13.39 -18.20 -35.70
C HIS A 47 -12.63 -18.72 -36.93
N GLU A 48 -13.29 -19.54 -37.73
CA GLU A 48 -12.70 -20.12 -38.95
C GLU A 48 -12.86 -19.18 -40.18
N PHE A 49 -13.90 -18.37 -40.21
CA PHE A 49 -14.20 -17.47 -41.31
C PHE A 49 -14.61 -16.09 -40.84
N ASP A 50 -14.01 -15.07 -41.39
CA ASP A 50 -14.38 -13.68 -41.14
C ASP A 50 -15.47 -13.23 -42.17
N MET A 51 -16.72 -13.62 -41.92
CA MET A 51 -17.87 -13.20 -42.72
C MET A 51 -18.88 -12.45 -41.85
N GLY A 52 -19.40 -11.35 -42.38
CA GLY A 52 -20.54 -10.64 -41.76
C GLY A 52 -20.23 -10.06 -40.36
N GLY A 53 -18.98 -9.71 -40.07
CA GLY A 53 -18.60 -9.10 -38.76
C GLY A 53 -18.33 -10.09 -37.62
N ILE A 54 -18.30 -11.40 -37.91
CA ILE A 54 -17.98 -12.44 -36.90
C ILE A 54 -16.57 -12.24 -36.32
N GLY A 55 -15.59 -11.89 -37.17
CA GLY A 55 -14.24 -11.57 -36.72
C GLY A 55 -14.23 -10.42 -35.70
N THR A 56 -14.86 -9.31 -36.05
CA THR A 56 -14.99 -8.15 -35.15
C THR A 56 -15.70 -8.52 -33.84
N LEU A 57 -16.75 -9.35 -33.89
CA LEU A 57 -17.46 -9.84 -32.70
C LEU A 57 -16.53 -10.69 -31.82
N SER A 58 -15.77 -11.60 -32.43
CA SER A 58 -14.81 -12.46 -31.74
C SER A 58 -13.73 -11.65 -31.03
N ASP A 59 -13.18 -10.62 -31.71
CA ASP A 59 -12.17 -9.72 -31.18
C ASP A 59 -12.70 -8.93 -29.97
N ARG A 60 -13.93 -8.37 -30.08
CA ARG A 60 -14.56 -7.66 -28.97
C ARG A 60 -14.89 -8.55 -27.79
N LEU A 61 -15.29 -9.79 -28.04
CA LEU A 61 -15.51 -10.77 -26.98
C LEU A 61 -14.18 -11.14 -26.28
N ASN A 62 -13.10 -11.30 -27.03
CA ASN A 62 -11.77 -11.57 -26.48
C ASN A 62 -11.29 -10.39 -25.64
N GLU A 63 -11.45 -9.14 -26.10
CA GLU A 63 -11.12 -7.94 -25.34
C GLU A 63 -11.90 -7.89 -24.00
N LEU A 64 -13.19 -8.18 -24.04
CA LEU A 64 -14.04 -8.23 -22.83
C LEU A 64 -13.62 -9.36 -21.88
N LEU A 65 -13.24 -10.52 -22.40
CA LEU A 65 -12.72 -11.62 -21.59
C LEU A 65 -11.39 -11.27 -20.93
N GLU A 66 -10.49 -10.58 -21.62
CA GLU A 66 -9.23 -10.09 -21.04
C GLU A 66 -9.48 -9.07 -19.93
N LEU A 67 -10.39 -8.12 -20.12
CA LEU A 67 -10.76 -7.16 -19.07
C LEU A 67 -11.31 -7.90 -17.83
N ARG A 68 -12.20 -8.85 -18.02
CA ARG A 68 -12.75 -9.68 -16.93
C ARG A 68 -11.67 -10.46 -16.19
N ARG A 69 -10.68 -11.00 -16.90
CA ARG A 69 -9.56 -11.73 -16.29
C ARG A 69 -8.71 -10.81 -15.44
N LYS A 70 -8.39 -9.61 -15.95
CA LYS A 70 -7.65 -8.60 -15.18
C LYS A 70 -8.40 -8.16 -13.92
N GLU A 71 -9.69 -7.92 -14.02
CA GLU A 71 -10.53 -7.59 -12.86
C GLU A 71 -10.54 -8.72 -11.83
N LYS A 72 -10.70 -9.97 -12.28
CA LYS A 72 -10.70 -11.15 -11.40
C LYS A 72 -9.35 -11.33 -10.70
N GLN A 73 -8.25 -11.17 -11.45
CA GLN A 73 -6.90 -11.24 -10.88
C GLN A 73 -6.69 -10.17 -9.83
N GLN A 74 -7.04 -8.92 -10.12
CA GLN A 74 -6.96 -7.83 -9.16
C GLN A 74 -7.82 -8.07 -7.91
N TYR A 75 -9.00 -8.68 -8.09
CA TYR A 75 -9.85 -9.04 -6.96
C TYR A 75 -9.21 -10.13 -6.10
N GLN A 76 -8.65 -11.18 -6.71
CA GLN A 76 -7.93 -12.25 -6.01
C GLN A 76 -6.69 -11.73 -5.28
N GLU A 77 -5.90 -10.86 -5.91
CA GLU A 77 -4.76 -10.21 -5.27
C GLU A 77 -5.19 -9.38 -4.04
N LYS A 78 -6.31 -8.64 -4.15
CA LYS A 78 -6.89 -7.90 -3.02
C LYS A 78 -7.36 -8.82 -1.89
N GLU A 79 -7.99 -9.94 -2.22
CA GLU A 79 -8.50 -10.92 -1.26
C GLU A 79 -7.36 -11.62 -0.52
N THR A 80 -6.32 -12.05 -1.24
CA THR A 80 -5.10 -12.62 -0.65
C THR A 80 -4.42 -11.61 0.27
N LEU A 81 -4.27 -10.37 -0.17
CA LEU A 81 -3.70 -9.30 0.64
C LEU A 81 -4.49 -9.06 1.94
N ILE A 82 -5.82 -9.14 1.89
CA ILE A 82 -6.67 -9.01 3.07
C ILE A 82 -6.44 -10.21 4.02
N ALA A 83 -6.41 -11.43 3.51
CA ALA A 83 -6.18 -12.63 4.31
C ALA A 83 -4.80 -12.60 5.00
N ASP A 84 -3.75 -12.24 4.27
CA ASP A 84 -2.40 -12.09 4.80
C ASP A 84 -2.34 -10.99 5.87
N THR A 85 -3.05 -9.87 5.63
CA THR A 85 -3.22 -8.78 6.59
C THR A 85 -3.79 -9.28 7.92
N TYR A 86 -4.90 -10.02 7.88
CA TYR A 86 -5.52 -10.55 9.09
C TYR A 86 -4.65 -11.58 9.81
N THR A 87 -3.93 -12.41 9.06
CA THR A 87 -3.03 -13.42 9.63
C THR A 87 -1.87 -12.76 10.37
N ASN A 88 -1.18 -11.81 9.73
CA ASN A 88 -0.06 -11.10 10.31
C ASN A 88 -0.50 -10.27 11.54
N LEU A 89 -1.63 -9.57 11.43
CA LEU A 89 -2.19 -8.79 12.53
C LEU A 89 -2.55 -9.66 13.72
N SER A 90 -3.17 -10.82 13.48
CA SER A 90 -3.53 -11.76 14.55
C SER A 90 -2.31 -12.27 15.30
N HIS A 91 -1.21 -12.54 14.56
CA HIS A 91 0.05 -12.93 15.17
C HIS A 91 0.65 -11.80 15.99
N ASP A 92 0.68 -10.58 15.42
CA ASP A 92 1.31 -9.41 16.06
C ASP A 92 0.53 -8.90 17.28
N ILE A 93 -0.80 -9.12 17.33
CA ILE A 93 -1.63 -8.88 18.53
C ILE A 93 -1.44 -9.99 19.57
N ARG A 94 -1.34 -11.26 19.16
CA ARG A 94 -1.22 -12.38 20.09
C ARG A 94 0.05 -12.30 20.94
N THR A 95 1.17 -11.88 20.34
CA THR A 95 2.48 -11.80 21.03
C THR A 95 2.45 -10.89 22.26
N PRO A 96 2.04 -9.60 22.18
CA PRO A 96 1.93 -8.74 23.36
C PRO A 96 0.86 -9.20 24.34
N LEU A 97 -0.27 -9.78 23.89
CA LEU A 97 -1.29 -10.31 24.77
C LEU A 97 -0.78 -11.49 25.61
N THR A 98 -0.07 -12.44 24.99
CA THR A 98 0.53 -13.57 25.74
C THR A 98 1.58 -13.06 26.73
N SER A 99 2.36 -12.02 26.34
CA SER A 99 3.31 -11.39 27.26
C SER A 99 2.62 -10.71 28.44
N LEU A 100 1.50 -10.01 28.21
CA LEU A 100 0.68 -9.41 29.26
C LEU A 100 0.18 -10.45 30.28
N ASP A 101 -0.40 -11.54 29.78
CA ASP A 101 -0.91 -12.64 30.61
C ASP A 101 0.21 -13.23 31.47
N GLY A 102 1.38 -13.49 30.88
CA GLY A 102 2.53 -14.00 31.62
C GLY A 102 3.03 -13.03 32.72
N TYR A 103 3.07 -11.72 32.45
CA TYR A 103 3.49 -10.74 33.45
C TYR A 103 2.42 -10.53 34.56
N PHE A 104 1.14 -10.67 34.25
CA PHE A 104 0.10 -10.68 35.27
C PHE A 104 0.26 -11.87 36.21
N GLN A 105 0.49 -13.08 35.70
CA GLN A 105 0.75 -14.27 36.52
C GLN A 105 1.97 -14.09 37.43
N LEU A 106 3.08 -13.58 36.85
CA LEU A 106 4.28 -13.28 37.65
C LEU A 106 4.03 -12.24 38.73
N MET A 107 3.17 -11.27 38.47
CA MET A 107 2.80 -10.24 39.44
C MET A 107 1.94 -10.78 40.56
N GLU A 108 1.02 -11.74 40.30
CA GLU A 108 0.19 -12.39 41.30
C GLU A 108 0.99 -13.27 42.28
N GLU A 109 2.06 -13.91 41.76
CA GLU A 109 2.95 -14.77 42.54
C GLU A 109 4.07 -14.00 43.26
N CYS A 110 4.22 -12.71 42.98
CA CYS A 110 5.37 -11.92 43.46
C CYS A 110 5.04 -11.19 44.76
N GLU A 111 5.81 -11.46 45.83
CA GLU A 111 5.71 -10.76 47.13
C GLU A 111 6.57 -9.48 47.19
N ASN A 112 7.55 -9.33 46.28
CA ASN A 112 8.48 -8.21 46.29
C ASN A 112 7.87 -6.99 45.56
N VAL A 113 7.75 -5.87 46.28
CA VAL A 113 7.17 -4.62 45.77
C VAL A 113 7.97 -4.01 44.61
N GLU A 114 9.29 -4.18 44.58
CA GLU A 114 10.14 -3.67 43.48
C GLU A 114 9.91 -4.46 42.19
N ASP A 115 9.80 -5.79 42.27
CA ASP A 115 9.51 -6.64 41.15
C ASP A 115 8.08 -6.42 40.64
N GLN A 116 7.11 -6.21 41.53
CA GLN A 116 5.74 -5.83 41.14
C GLN A 116 5.71 -4.52 40.34
N LYS A 117 6.44 -3.49 40.78
CA LYS A 117 6.56 -2.22 40.05
C LYS A 117 7.21 -2.41 38.68
N ARG A 118 8.21 -3.26 38.57
CA ARG A 118 8.86 -3.60 37.30
C ARG A 118 7.90 -4.30 36.36
N TYR A 119 7.14 -5.29 36.83
CA TYR A 119 6.14 -6.00 36.01
C TYR A 119 5.01 -5.06 35.55
N LEU A 120 4.52 -4.18 36.42
CA LEU A 120 3.55 -3.15 36.06
C LEU A 120 4.08 -2.22 34.97
N GLY A 121 5.34 -1.81 35.03
CA GLY A 121 5.98 -1.03 33.98
C GLY A 121 5.96 -1.74 32.62
N ILE A 122 6.33 -3.04 32.61
CA ILE A 122 6.30 -3.86 31.39
C ILE A 122 4.88 -4.02 30.86
N ILE A 123 3.91 -4.26 31.73
CA ILE A 123 2.47 -4.36 31.37
C ILE A 123 2.00 -3.06 30.70
N HIS A 124 2.33 -1.90 31.28
CA HIS A 124 1.99 -0.60 30.69
C HIS A 124 2.62 -0.40 29.30
N GLU A 125 3.88 -0.77 29.11
CA GLU A 125 4.54 -0.71 27.80
C GLU A 125 3.85 -1.61 26.77
N ARG A 126 3.42 -2.81 27.16
CA ARG A 126 2.69 -3.74 26.25
C ARG A 126 1.31 -3.21 25.88
N ILE A 127 0.58 -2.63 26.84
CA ILE A 127 -0.71 -1.97 26.56
C ILE A 127 -0.53 -0.79 25.61
N HIS A 128 0.50 0.03 25.83
CA HIS A 128 0.81 1.15 24.94
C HIS A 128 1.10 0.68 23.51
N SER A 129 1.95 -0.35 23.36
CA SER A 129 2.29 -0.94 22.06
C SER A 129 1.04 -1.49 21.35
N LEU A 130 0.12 -2.15 22.07
CA LEU A 130 -1.15 -2.63 21.52
C LEU A 130 -2.03 -1.47 21.03
N ASN A 131 -2.14 -0.40 21.81
CA ASN A 131 -2.93 0.77 21.42
C ASN A 131 -2.36 1.44 20.17
N GLU A 132 -1.03 1.58 20.06
CA GLU A 132 -0.40 2.10 18.85
C GLU A 132 -0.72 1.24 17.63
N MET A 133 -0.63 -0.09 17.76
CA MET A 133 -0.95 -1.04 16.69
C MET A 133 -2.41 -0.92 16.25
N LEU A 134 -3.35 -0.77 17.19
CA LEU A 134 -4.76 -0.56 16.87
C LEU A 134 -5.01 0.78 16.15
N GLU A 135 -4.34 1.85 16.57
CA GLU A 135 -4.40 3.15 15.90
C GLU A 135 -3.82 3.12 14.48
N GLU A 136 -2.73 2.38 14.26
CA GLU A 136 -2.17 2.16 12.93
C GLU A 136 -3.17 1.41 12.04
N LEU A 137 -3.77 0.34 12.56
CA LEU A 137 -4.78 -0.44 11.83
C LEU A 137 -6.02 0.40 11.51
N PHE A 138 -6.52 1.18 12.49
CA PHE A 138 -7.68 2.05 12.29
C PHE A 138 -7.39 3.12 11.22
N THR A 139 -6.21 3.73 11.26
CA THR A 139 -5.77 4.69 10.25
C THR A 139 -5.70 4.03 8.87
N PHE A 140 -5.10 2.84 8.80
CA PHE A 140 -4.99 2.07 7.59
C PHE A 140 -6.37 1.72 6.98
N THR A 141 -7.30 1.24 7.81
CA THR A 141 -8.66 0.91 7.34
C THR A 141 -9.44 2.14 6.88
N LYS A 142 -9.29 3.28 7.56
CA LYS A 142 -9.85 4.56 7.12
C LYS A 142 -9.29 5.00 5.76
N LEU A 143 -7.98 4.91 5.57
CA LEU A 143 -7.32 5.27 4.33
C LEU A 143 -7.67 4.34 3.17
N LYS A 144 -8.05 3.08 3.43
CA LYS A 144 -8.56 2.16 2.40
C LYS A 144 -9.95 2.52 1.90
N ASN A 145 -10.73 3.23 2.69
CA ASN A 145 -12.04 3.66 2.28
C ASN A 145 -11.91 4.82 1.28
N GLU A 146 -12.31 4.60 0.03
CA GLU A 146 -12.27 5.63 -1.03
C GLU A 146 -13.13 6.86 -0.68
N SER A 147 -14.16 6.67 0.14
CA SER A 147 -15.01 7.76 0.62
C SER A 147 -14.39 8.59 1.74
N TYR A 148 -13.23 8.16 2.31
CA TYR A 148 -12.55 8.94 3.33
C TYR A 148 -11.82 10.13 2.69
N ASN A 149 -12.45 11.29 2.77
CA ASN A 149 -11.91 12.56 2.27
C ASN A 149 -11.00 13.19 3.32
N LEU A 150 -9.74 13.39 2.97
CA LEU A 150 -8.82 14.18 3.76
C LEU A 150 -9.08 15.66 3.46
N GLU A 151 -9.54 16.41 4.45
CA GLU A 151 -9.70 17.86 4.28
C GLU A 151 -8.30 18.49 4.13
N LEU A 152 -8.03 19.03 2.93
CA LEU A 152 -6.76 19.66 2.61
C LEU A 152 -6.88 21.17 2.80
N THR A 153 -6.01 21.74 3.62
CA THR A 153 -5.92 23.19 3.88
C THR A 153 -4.47 23.65 3.75
N PRO A 154 -4.24 24.94 3.47
CA PRO A 154 -2.89 25.48 3.51
C PRO A 154 -2.29 25.29 4.90
N CYS A 155 -1.16 24.59 5.03
CA CYS A 155 -0.49 24.38 6.30
C CYS A 155 1.02 24.61 6.19
N CYS A 156 1.60 25.20 7.23
CA CYS A 156 3.02 25.45 7.32
C CYS A 156 3.75 24.16 7.76
N ILE A 157 4.50 23.55 6.83
CA ILE A 157 5.22 22.30 7.09
C ILE A 157 6.33 22.47 8.13
N ASN A 158 7.04 23.60 8.15
CA ASN A 158 8.07 23.88 9.13
C ASN A 158 7.56 23.79 10.57
N ARG A 159 6.37 24.37 10.81
CA ARG A 159 5.75 24.38 12.14
C ARG A 159 5.36 22.96 12.57
N ILE A 160 4.70 22.22 11.68
CA ILE A 160 4.25 20.84 11.97
C ILE A 160 5.45 19.96 12.23
N MET A 161 6.52 20.11 11.43
CA MET A 161 7.74 19.36 11.58
C MET A 161 8.41 19.66 12.93
N LYS A 162 8.63 20.94 13.27
CA LYS A 162 9.23 21.34 14.56
C LYS A 162 8.44 20.78 15.75
N GLU A 163 7.09 20.94 15.74
CA GLU A 163 6.22 20.41 16.79
C GLU A 163 6.32 18.87 16.90
N THR A 164 6.38 18.17 15.76
CA THR A 164 6.43 16.71 15.73
C THR A 164 7.80 16.20 16.19
N VAL A 165 8.88 16.76 15.68
CA VAL A 165 10.25 16.37 16.09
C VAL A 165 10.47 16.63 17.58
N PHE A 166 9.98 17.76 18.09
CA PHE A 166 10.10 18.09 19.52
C PHE A 166 9.30 17.13 20.41
N SER A 167 8.21 16.54 19.92
CA SER A 167 7.44 15.54 20.68
C SER A 167 8.22 14.24 20.95
N TYR A 168 9.31 14.00 20.23
CA TYR A 168 10.20 12.86 20.44
C TYR A 168 11.41 13.18 21.37
N TYR A 169 11.43 14.35 22.03
CA TYR A 169 12.57 14.74 22.84
C TYR A 169 12.93 13.73 23.93
N ASP A 170 11.92 13.22 24.65
CA ASP A 170 12.12 12.23 25.71
C ASP A 170 12.63 10.89 25.16
N ASP A 171 12.19 10.51 23.95
CA ASP A 171 12.68 9.32 23.26
C ASP A 171 14.13 9.47 22.82
N TRP A 172 14.50 10.65 22.29
CA TRP A 172 15.89 10.95 21.94
C TRP A 172 16.83 10.84 23.17
N VAL A 173 16.41 11.41 24.29
CA VAL A 173 17.18 11.34 25.56
C VAL A 173 17.29 9.91 26.06
N ARG A 174 16.17 9.17 26.09
CA ARG A 174 16.13 7.78 26.57
C ARG A 174 16.99 6.84 25.75
N MET A 175 17.03 7.04 24.43
CA MET A 175 17.81 6.21 23.49
C MET A 175 19.23 6.72 23.27
N GLU A 176 19.62 7.81 23.92
CA GLU A 176 20.91 8.49 23.74
C GLU A 176 21.20 8.86 22.28
N ILE A 177 20.15 9.30 21.55
CA ILE A 177 20.25 9.75 20.17
C ILE A 177 20.37 11.28 20.14
N GLN A 178 21.30 11.79 19.36
CA GLN A 178 21.39 13.22 19.03
C GLN A 178 21.01 13.38 17.55
N PRO A 179 19.76 13.76 17.26
CA PRO A 179 19.31 13.95 15.88
C PRO A 179 19.99 15.20 15.29
N ASP A 180 20.45 15.10 14.04
CA ASP A 180 20.85 16.26 13.25
C ASP A 180 19.60 16.85 12.59
N ILE A 181 19.20 18.07 13.02
CA ILE A 181 17.95 18.70 12.59
C ILE A 181 18.25 20.00 11.85
N GLN A 182 17.96 20.01 10.54
CA GLN A 182 18.17 21.15 9.67
C GLN A 182 16.84 21.55 9.01
N ILE A 183 16.21 22.58 9.54
CA ILE A 183 14.92 23.08 9.02
C ILE A 183 15.14 24.50 8.50
N THR A 184 14.85 24.72 7.22
CA THR A 184 14.94 26.07 6.62
C THR A 184 14.13 27.09 7.42
N GLU A 185 14.63 28.32 7.51
CA GLU A 185 13.92 29.43 8.14
C GLU A 185 12.77 29.97 7.28
N GLU A 186 12.83 29.74 5.98
CA GLU A 186 11.75 30.09 5.07
C GLU A 186 10.49 29.30 5.42
N GLN A 187 9.38 29.98 5.63
CA GLN A 187 8.11 29.32 5.91
C GLN A 187 7.54 28.69 4.63
N LEU A 188 7.46 27.39 4.57
CA LEU A 188 6.93 26.64 3.45
C LEU A 188 5.49 26.22 3.72
N TYR A 189 4.58 26.62 2.83
CA TYR A 189 3.17 26.26 2.90
C TYR A 189 2.84 25.23 1.83
N ILE A 190 2.11 24.20 2.23
CA ILE A 190 1.62 23.14 1.34
C ILE A 190 0.11 22.99 1.49
N HIS A 191 -0.56 22.47 0.46
CA HIS A 191 -1.95 22.04 0.54
C HIS A 191 -1.99 20.64 1.17
N GLY A 192 -2.28 20.55 2.47
CA GLY A 192 -2.22 19.30 3.18
C GLY A 192 -3.18 19.24 4.37
N ASN A 193 -3.18 18.10 5.06
CA ASN A 193 -3.87 17.88 6.31
C ASN A 193 -2.87 17.88 7.47
N ARG A 194 -3.06 18.76 8.46
CA ARG A 194 -2.13 18.90 9.59
C ARG A 194 -1.90 17.59 10.34
N GLN A 195 -2.97 16.84 10.61
CA GLN A 195 -2.88 15.56 11.32
C GLN A 195 -2.23 14.47 10.43
N GLY A 196 -2.60 14.44 9.16
CA GLY A 196 -1.99 13.54 8.18
C GLY A 196 -0.49 13.77 8.04
N LEU A 197 -0.07 15.03 7.91
CA LEU A 197 1.36 15.36 7.81
C LEU A 197 2.13 15.02 9.08
N ARG A 198 1.56 15.31 10.26
CA ARG A 198 2.14 14.89 11.54
C ARG A 198 2.32 13.37 11.57
N ARG A 199 1.32 12.61 11.16
CA ARG A 199 1.36 11.14 11.11
C ARG A 199 2.44 10.61 10.14
N VAL A 200 2.59 11.26 8.98
CA VAL A 200 3.67 10.94 8.03
C VAL A 200 5.04 11.07 8.69
N ILE A 201 5.30 12.23 9.30
CA ILE A 201 6.58 12.50 9.97
C ILE A 201 6.82 11.51 11.12
N GLN A 202 5.80 11.25 11.94
CA GLN A 202 5.87 10.28 13.04
C GLN A 202 6.22 8.88 12.55
N ASN A 203 5.56 8.41 11.49
CA ASN A 203 5.81 7.06 10.95
C ASN A 203 7.24 6.91 10.41
N VAL A 204 7.78 7.95 9.77
CA VAL A 204 9.16 7.91 9.26
C VAL A 204 10.18 8.02 10.39
N ILE A 205 9.97 8.90 11.38
CA ILE A 205 10.86 9.00 12.57
C ILE A 205 10.85 7.68 13.35
N LYS A 206 9.64 7.12 13.61
CA LYS A 206 9.51 5.85 14.33
C LYS A 206 10.23 4.72 13.61
N ASN A 207 10.12 4.66 12.28
CA ASN A 207 10.88 3.69 11.49
C ASN A 207 12.39 3.85 11.71
N GLY A 208 12.91 5.08 11.72
CA GLY A 208 14.30 5.34 12.00
C GLY A 208 14.73 4.95 13.42
N LEU A 209 13.86 5.12 14.42
CA LEU A 209 14.11 4.71 15.81
C LEU A 209 14.09 3.20 15.99
N ASP A 210 13.15 2.50 15.36
CA ASP A 210 12.94 1.06 15.52
C ASP A 210 13.98 0.23 14.75
N HIS A 211 14.48 0.73 13.62
CA HIS A 211 15.33 -0.01 12.68
C HIS A 211 16.70 0.62 12.43
N GLY A 212 16.91 1.86 12.87
CA GLY A 212 18.15 2.59 12.69
C GLY A 212 19.16 2.35 13.80
N GLU A 213 20.42 2.73 13.52
CA GLU A 213 21.43 2.96 14.54
C GLU A 213 21.21 4.34 15.19
N LYS A 214 22.05 4.69 16.19
CA LYS A 214 21.94 5.93 17.01
C LYS A 214 22.15 7.25 16.22
N LYS A 215 22.04 7.24 14.89
CA LYS A 215 22.24 8.44 14.05
C LYS A 215 21.03 8.65 13.17
N ILE A 216 20.33 9.77 13.38
CA ILE A 216 19.18 10.20 12.59
C ILE A 216 19.42 11.64 12.13
N SER A 217 19.17 11.92 10.85
CA SER A 217 19.14 13.27 10.28
C SER A 217 17.73 13.60 9.79
N ILE A 218 17.30 14.83 10.03
CA ILE A 218 15.98 15.33 9.68
C ILE A 218 16.16 16.69 9.01
N GLU A 219 15.86 16.77 7.73
CA GLU A 219 16.10 17.95 6.92
C GLU A 219 14.80 18.43 6.28
N LEU A 220 14.58 19.74 6.24
CA LEU A 220 13.54 20.38 5.47
C LEU A 220 14.14 21.53 4.68
N GLU A 221 14.03 21.47 3.38
CA GLU A 221 14.54 22.51 2.48
C GLU A 221 13.52 22.85 1.40
N ARG A 222 13.71 23.98 0.75
CA ARG A 222 13.02 24.34 -0.47
C ARG A 222 13.86 23.97 -1.67
N ASN A 223 13.28 23.19 -2.57
CA ASN A 223 13.87 22.91 -3.88
C ASN A 223 12.91 23.43 -4.96
N GLN A 224 13.27 24.55 -5.58
CA GLN A 224 12.42 25.24 -6.57
C GLN A 224 11.00 25.51 -6.04
N ASN A 225 10.01 24.79 -6.52
CA ASN A 225 8.61 24.92 -6.12
C ASN A 225 8.12 23.76 -5.23
N GLN A 226 9.05 23.03 -4.62
CA GLN A 226 8.75 21.91 -3.73
C GLN A 226 9.35 22.11 -2.35
N ALA A 227 8.61 21.70 -1.33
CA ALA A 227 9.11 21.48 0.01
C ALA A 227 9.61 20.05 0.09
N VAL A 228 10.91 19.89 0.30
CA VAL A 228 11.58 18.59 0.38
C VAL A 228 11.88 18.27 1.83
N LEU A 229 11.22 17.25 2.34
CA LEU A 229 11.45 16.69 3.67
C LEU A 229 12.28 15.41 3.52
N ARG A 230 13.44 15.38 4.15
CA ARG A 230 14.32 14.21 4.13
C ARG A 230 14.58 13.75 5.56
N ILE A 231 14.32 12.46 5.82
CA ILE A 231 14.64 11.82 7.08
C ILE A 231 15.52 10.62 6.77
N SER A 232 16.71 10.59 7.37
CA SER A 232 17.65 9.49 7.17
C SER A 232 18.11 8.90 8.49
N ASN A 233 18.40 7.61 8.47
CA ASN A 233 19.00 6.89 9.58
C ASN A 233 20.05 5.89 9.09
N GLN A 234 21.08 5.65 9.89
CA GLN A 234 22.09 4.66 9.58
C GLN A 234 21.55 3.26 9.80
N VAL A 235 21.89 2.33 8.90
CA VAL A 235 21.45 0.91 8.94
C VAL A 235 22.65 -0.03 8.92
N THR A 236 22.59 -1.10 9.72
CA THR A 236 23.69 -2.07 9.86
C THR A 236 23.81 -2.98 8.62
N TYR A 237 22.67 -3.44 8.09
CA TYR A 237 22.60 -4.42 7.00
C TYR A 237 21.74 -3.90 5.84
N PRO A 238 22.28 -2.94 5.06
CA PRO A 238 21.52 -2.33 3.96
C PRO A 238 21.11 -3.33 2.87
N GLU A 239 21.89 -4.41 2.69
CA GLU A 239 21.64 -5.47 1.71
C GLU A 239 20.41 -6.34 2.02
N GLN A 240 19.89 -6.30 3.25
CA GLN A 240 18.68 -7.01 3.65
C GLN A 240 17.40 -6.20 3.41
N ILE A 241 17.54 -4.92 3.06
CA ILE A 241 16.41 -4.04 2.82
C ILE A 241 16.10 -4.01 1.33
N ASN A 242 14.95 -4.55 0.95
CA ASN A 242 14.47 -4.42 -0.42
C ASN A 242 13.70 -3.09 -0.57
N ILE A 243 14.34 -2.11 -1.20
CA ILE A 243 13.83 -0.74 -1.37
C ILE A 243 12.50 -0.72 -2.13
N ASP A 244 12.31 -1.59 -3.11
CA ASP A 244 11.09 -1.63 -3.92
C ASP A 244 9.86 -2.01 -3.09
N HIS A 245 10.07 -2.71 -1.97
CA HIS A 245 9.00 -3.23 -1.12
C HIS A 245 8.83 -2.48 0.22
N VAL A 246 9.69 -1.50 0.57
CA VAL A 246 9.63 -0.83 1.88
C VAL A 246 8.33 -0.09 2.17
N PHE A 247 7.61 0.32 1.12
CA PHE A 247 6.29 0.93 1.22
C PHE A 247 5.14 -0.08 1.09
N GLU A 248 5.45 -1.36 0.92
CA GLU A 248 4.42 -2.39 0.94
C GLU A 248 3.94 -2.65 2.36
N ARG A 249 2.73 -3.13 2.46
CA ARG A 249 2.08 -3.40 3.74
C ARG A 249 2.69 -4.61 4.40
N PHE A 250 2.92 -4.52 5.72
CA PHE A 250 3.50 -5.61 6.52
C PHE A 250 4.91 -6.02 6.09
N TYR A 251 5.55 -5.23 5.23
CA TYR A 251 6.93 -5.47 4.88
C TYR A 251 7.83 -5.25 6.10
N LYS A 252 8.64 -6.25 6.41
CA LYS A 252 9.67 -6.22 7.45
C LYS A 252 10.96 -6.77 6.84
N ALA A 253 12.02 -5.99 6.84
CA ALA A 253 13.31 -6.40 6.30
C ALA A 253 13.99 -7.50 7.14
N ASP A 254 13.71 -7.57 8.43
CA ASP A 254 14.26 -8.57 9.36
C ASP A 254 13.18 -9.05 10.33
N VAL A 255 12.78 -10.31 10.17
CA VAL A 255 11.75 -10.96 10.99
C VAL A 255 12.20 -11.13 12.45
N ALA A 256 13.50 -11.12 12.73
CA ALA A 256 14.04 -11.43 14.03
C ALA A 256 14.19 -10.22 14.98
N ARG A 257 14.30 -9.00 14.45
CA ARG A 257 14.62 -7.81 15.25
C ARG A 257 13.46 -6.88 15.60
N SER A 258 12.40 -6.82 14.80
CA SER A 258 11.28 -5.91 15.05
C SER A 258 10.08 -6.62 15.65
N LYS A 259 10.15 -7.02 16.92
CA LYS A 259 9.01 -7.62 17.64
C LYS A 259 7.84 -6.64 17.86
N THR A 260 8.02 -5.35 17.62
CA THR A 260 7.05 -4.29 17.96
C THR A 260 6.48 -3.54 16.76
N SER A 261 7.09 -3.60 15.57
CA SER A 261 6.61 -2.87 14.39
C SER A 261 5.60 -3.69 13.57
N THR A 262 4.49 -3.06 13.16
CA THR A 262 3.42 -3.68 12.36
C THR A 262 3.77 -3.80 10.87
N GLY A 263 4.78 -3.08 10.39
CA GLY A 263 5.08 -2.93 8.96
C GLY A 263 4.04 -2.09 8.20
N LEU A 264 3.18 -1.35 8.92
CA LEU A 264 2.18 -0.46 8.32
C LEU A 264 2.64 1.00 8.22
N GLY A 265 3.61 1.42 9.03
CA GLY A 265 3.98 2.82 9.17
C GLY A 265 4.35 3.51 7.85
N LEU A 266 5.29 2.94 7.08
CA LEU A 266 5.71 3.51 5.79
C LEU A 266 4.61 3.43 4.73
N SER A 267 3.80 2.37 4.72
CA SER A 267 2.66 2.25 3.80
C SER A 267 1.57 3.29 4.08
N ILE A 268 1.31 3.60 5.36
CA ILE A 268 0.41 4.69 5.79
C ILE A 268 0.99 6.05 5.38
N ALA A 269 2.31 6.24 5.57
CA ALA A 269 2.98 7.48 5.15
C ALA A 269 2.83 7.71 3.65
N ARG A 270 3.08 6.69 2.82
CA ARG A 270 2.92 6.77 1.36
C ARG A 270 1.50 7.12 0.95
N GLU A 271 0.51 6.48 1.53
CA GLU A 271 -0.91 6.74 1.22
C GLU A 271 -1.31 8.17 1.60
N LEU A 272 -0.89 8.66 2.79
CA LEU A 272 -1.18 10.01 3.23
C LEU A 272 -0.49 11.06 2.35
N VAL A 273 0.79 10.86 2.00
CA VAL A 273 1.54 11.74 1.11
C VAL A 273 0.87 11.83 -0.25
N SER A 274 0.50 10.69 -0.85
CA SER A 274 -0.21 10.64 -2.13
C SER A 274 -1.55 11.39 -2.08
N ARG A 275 -2.33 11.25 -1.01
CA ARG A 275 -3.60 11.97 -0.83
C ARG A 275 -3.43 13.47 -0.60
N MET A 276 -2.25 13.91 -0.22
CA MET A 276 -1.87 15.32 -0.11
C MET A 276 -1.13 15.83 -1.37
N ASN A 277 -1.21 15.10 -2.51
CA ASN A 277 -0.54 15.42 -3.77
C ASN A 277 0.99 15.55 -3.65
N GLY A 278 1.59 14.83 -2.71
CA GLY A 278 3.02 14.70 -2.56
C GLY A 278 3.55 13.40 -3.16
N GLU A 279 4.86 13.29 -3.21
CA GLU A 279 5.62 12.11 -3.61
C GLU A 279 6.51 11.66 -2.47
N ILE A 280 6.66 10.35 -2.28
CA ILE A 280 7.54 9.76 -1.27
C ILE A 280 8.38 8.68 -1.91
N GLU A 281 9.66 8.73 -1.65
CA GLU A 281 10.65 7.77 -2.14
C GLU A 281 11.56 7.32 -1.00
N ALA A 282 12.13 6.11 -1.14
CA ALA A 282 13.15 5.62 -0.24
C ALA A 282 14.39 5.21 -1.04
N LYS A 283 15.56 5.44 -0.46
CA LYS A 283 16.83 5.04 -1.05
C LYS A 283 17.83 4.65 0.02
N ILE A 284 18.85 3.88 -0.37
CA ILE A 284 19.99 3.57 0.49
C ILE A 284 21.23 4.16 -0.14
N GLU A 285 21.92 5.03 0.59
CA GLU A 285 23.19 5.60 0.19
C GLU A 285 24.20 5.45 1.34
N LYS A 286 25.39 4.89 1.08
CA LYS A 286 26.49 4.76 2.07
C LYS A 286 26.06 4.21 3.44
N LYS A 287 25.17 3.22 3.48
CA LYS A 287 24.57 2.64 4.68
C LYS A 287 23.57 3.56 5.42
N GLU A 288 23.09 4.59 4.79
CA GLU A 288 21.97 5.38 5.29
C GLU A 288 20.70 5.02 4.51
N PHE A 289 19.65 4.67 5.25
CA PHE A 289 18.30 4.56 4.72
C PHE A 289 17.69 5.94 4.77
N ILE A 290 17.26 6.44 3.60
CA ILE A 290 16.76 7.79 3.41
C ILE A 290 15.34 7.71 2.91
N VAL A 291 14.42 8.40 3.58
CA VAL A 291 13.07 8.65 3.08
C VAL A 291 12.98 10.12 2.68
N GLU A 292 12.66 10.36 1.42
CA GLU A 292 12.49 11.69 0.85
C GLU A 292 11.01 11.91 0.48
N ILE A 293 10.46 13.05 0.91
CA ILE A 293 9.06 13.40 0.70
C ILE A 293 9.01 14.80 0.09
N ASN A 294 8.35 14.90 -1.05
CA ASN A 294 8.23 16.11 -1.84
C ASN A 294 6.77 16.58 -1.86
N PHE A 295 6.54 17.85 -1.49
CA PHE A 295 5.24 18.47 -1.60
C PHE A 295 5.30 19.75 -2.45
N PRO A 296 4.33 20.01 -3.34
CA PRO A 296 4.25 21.28 -4.04
C PRO A 296 3.97 22.41 -3.05
N ILE A 297 4.74 23.51 -3.15
CA ILE A 297 4.58 24.70 -2.34
C ILE A 297 3.41 25.53 -2.87
N VAL A 298 2.57 26.03 -1.97
CA VAL A 298 1.49 26.99 -2.28
C VAL A 298 2.04 28.40 -2.12
N THR A 299 2.07 29.14 -3.22
CA THR A 299 2.63 30.51 -3.30
C THR A 299 1.68 31.59 -2.71
N ASP A 300 0.37 31.28 -2.50
CA ASP A 300 -0.67 32.22 -2.08
C ASP A 300 -1.31 31.84 -0.72
N ALA A 301 -0.50 31.58 0.30
CA ALA A 301 -1.01 31.47 1.67
C ALA A 301 -0.94 32.87 2.35
N LYS A 302 -1.90 33.74 2.00
CA LYS A 302 -2.21 34.92 2.80
C LYS A 302 -3.39 34.69 3.71
#